data_3b0a9719fd8f4d943cb03b8f394a6225
#
_entry.id   3b0a9719fd8f4d943cb03b8f394a6225
#
_cell.length_a   1.000
_cell.length_b   1.000
_cell.length_c   1.000
_cell.angle_alpha   90.00
_cell.angle_beta   90.00
_cell.angle_gamma   90.00
#
_symmetry.space_group_name_H-M   'P 1'
#
loop_
_entity.id
_entity.type
_entity.pdbx_description
1 polymer ?
#
loop_
_entity_poly.entity_id
_entity_poly.type
_entity_poly.pdbx_seq_one_letter_code
_entity_poly.pdbx_strand_id
1 'polypeptide(L)'
;FFHMPMPAQPFGWFKKNVTKVSDVKGMKYRTVGLATNVLTAMGMVVRQLPGGEIQPAMKTGLIEAAEFNNPTSDSQFGMQDVSKHYHLGSFHQSQEMFEIPVNKKSYNNLAPKHQAILKNAAYAANTDNYFKALVRYSADLSKLMNEHKVNVYQTSDAILAQQLKGWDKVIGDFNKKDPFFKKIIDSQKAYAKRVMKYLLM
;
A
#
# COMPACT_ATOMS: atom_id res chain seq x y z
N PHE A 1 -10.86 -3.54 -17.65
CA PHE A 1 -9.51 -3.52 -17.08
C PHE A 1 -9.13 -4.89 -16.57
N PHE A 2 -7.84 -5.14 -16.40
CA PHE A 2 -7.28 -6.37 -15.85
C PHE A 2 -6.62 -6.07 -14.51
N HIS A 3 -6.71 -7.00 -13.57
CA HIS A 3 -6.12 -6.86 -12.24
C HIS A 3 -4.68 -7.37 -12.22
N MET A 4 -3.87 -6.73 -11.38
CA MET A 4 -2.50 -7.14 -11.09
C MET A 4 -2.25 -6.99 -9.59
N PRO A 5 -2.56 -8.02 -8.78
CA PRO A 5 -2.33 -7.98 -7.34
C PRO A 5 -0.84 -7.93 -7.03
N MET A 6 -0.51 -7.17 -5.99
CA MET A 6 0.85 -7.02 -5.46
C MET A 6 0.86 -7.36 -3.97
N PRO A 7 2.01 -7.69 -3.37
CA PRO A 7 2.14 -7.87 -1.93
C PRO A 7 1.72 -6.64 -1.13
N ALA A 8 1.53 -6.82 0.19
CA ALA A 8 1.21 -5.74 1.11
C ALA A 8 2.27 -4.63 1.08
N GLN A 9 1.80 -3.38 1.15
CA GLN A 9 2.66 -2.21 1.22
C GLN A 9 3.22 -2.06 2.65
N PRO A 10 4.51 -1.72 2.80
CA PRO A 10 5.10 -1.37 4.10
C PRO A 10 4.44 -0.12 4.71
N PHE A 11 4.50 0.00 6.04
CA PHE A 11 4.14 1.26 6.70
C PHE A 11 5.06 2.40 6.26
N GLY A 12 6.29 2.07 5.88
CA GLY A 12 7.18 2.97 5.14
C GLY A 12 8.40 3.42 5.91
N TRP A 13 8.92 4.57 5.50
CA TRP A 13 10.18 5.16 5.92
C TRP A 13 9.95 6.27 6.94
N PHE A 14 10.77 6.27 8.00
CA PHE A 14 10.64 7.21 9.11
C PHE A 14 12.00 7.83 9.46
N LYS A 15 12.02 9.09 9.87
CA LYS A 15 13.25 9.75 10.36
C LYS A 15 13.74 9.17 11.69
N LYS A 16 12.90 8.46 12.41
CA LYS A 16 13.20 7.79 13.68
C LYS A 16 12.45 6.47 13.77
N ASN A 17 12.91 5.57 14.63
CA ASN A 17 12.14 4.38 14.95
C ASN A 17 10.83 4.74 15.67
N VAL A 18 9.71 4.10 15.29
CA VAL A 18 8.38 4.31 15.88
C VAL A 18 7.87 2.97 16.44
N THR A 19 7.58 2.94 17.73
CA THR A 19 7.20 1.71 18.44
C THR A 19 5.82 1.78 19.09
N LYS A 20 5.30 2.98 19.30
CA LYS A 20 4.02 3.22 19.97
C LYS A 20 3.21 4.30 19.25
N VAL A 21 1.91 4.32 19.49
CA VAL A 21 0.98 5.26 18.83
C VAL A 21 1.34 6.73 19.10
N SER A 22 1.88 7.04 20.27
CA SER A 22 2.32 8.42 20.59
C SER A 22 3.48 8.90 19.71
N ASP A 23 4.31 8.00 19.18
CA ASP A 23 5.47 8.35 18.37
C ASP A 23 5.08 8.92 16.99
N VAL A 24 3.88 8.57 16.51
CA VAL A 24 3.36 9.02 15.21
C VAL A 24 2.41 10.22 15.32
N LYS A 25 1.98 10.61 16.54
CA LYS A 25 1.13 11.80 16.72
C LYS A 25 1.84 13.07 16.29
N GLY A 26 1.17 13.88 15.46
CA GLY A 26 1.71 15.13 14.93
C GLY A 26 2.78 14.96 13.87
N MET A 27 3.22 13.73 13.57
CA MET A 27 4.24 13.45 12.56
C MET A 27 3.75 13.83 11.17
N LYS A 28 4.57 14.55 10.43
CA LYS A 28 4.30 14.92 9.04
C LYS A 28 4.56 13.71 8.15
N TYR A 29 3.49 13.08 7.71
CA TYR A 29 3.56 11.83 6.96
C TYR A 29 2.98 11.98 5.55
N ARG A 30 3.68 11.46 4.55
CA ARG A 30 3.17 11.41 3.17
C ARG A 30 2.45 10.09 2.92
N THR A 31 1.21 10.19 2.47
CA THR A 31 0.44 9.09 1.87
C THR A 31 -0.59 9.65 0.89
N VAL A 32 -1.35 8.77 0.24
CA VAL A 32 -2.39 9.12 -0.74
C VAL A 32 -3.67 8.32 -0.49
N GLY A 33 -4.76 8.69 -1.18
CA GLY A 33 -6.03 7.97 -1.14
C GLY A 33 -6.67 7.94 0.24
N LEU A 34 -7.43 6.87 0.54
CA LEU A 34 -8.13 6.70 1.82
C LEU A 34 -7.20 6.54 3.03
N ALA A 35 -5.95 6.13 2.81
CA ALA A 35 -4.95 6.07 3.87
C ALA A 35 -4.73 7.45 4.51
N THR A 36 -4.91 8.54 3.76
CA THR A 36 -4.92 9.92 4.29
C THR A 36 -5.90 10.06 5.47
N ASN A 37 -7.12 9.57 5.29
CA ASN A 37 -8.16 9.66 6.32
C ASN A 37 -7.81 8.81 7.56
N VAL A 38 -7.31 7.59 7.33
CA VAL A 38 -6.92 6.66 8.40
C VAL A 38 -5.79 7.23 9.25
N LEU A 39 -4.71 7.68 8.62
CA LEU A 39 -3.54 8.20 9.32
C LEU A 39 -3.83 9.56 9.99
N THR A 40 -4.69 10.40 9.39
CA THR A 40 -5.21 11.61 10.04
C THR A 40 -6.02 11.25 11.29
N ALA A 41 -6.86 10.20 11.23
CA ALA A 41 -7.61 9.73 12.41
C ALA A 41 -6.68 9.19 13.53
N MET A 42 -5.46 8.78 13.19
CA MET A 42 -4.43 8.41 14.17
C MET A 42 -3.68 9.62 14.76
N GLY A 43 -3.98 10.83 14.30
CA GLY A 43 -3.36 12.06 14.75
C GLY A 43 -2.09 12.46 14.00
N MET A 44 -1.81 11.88 12.85
CA MET A 44 -0.71 12.30 11.96
C MET A 44 -1.09 13.55 11.16
N VAL A 45 -0.10 14.34 10.77
CA VAL A 45 -0.25 15.48 9.85
C VAL A 45 0.05 15.00 8.44
N VAL A 46 -1.00 14.61 7.72
CA VAL A 46 -0.82 13.98 6.40
C VAL A 46 -0.61 15.01 5.30
N ARG A 47 0.33 14.72 4.40
CA ARG A 47 0.63 15.46 3.18
C ARG A 47 0.49 14.53 1.97
N GLN A 48 -0.14 15.00 0.91
CA GLN A 48 -0.21 14.31 -0.37
C GLN A 48 0.85 14.90 -1.29
N LEU A 49 1.79 14.07 -1.72
CA LEU A 49 2.85 14.47 -2.65
C LEU A 49 3.01 13.38 -3.73
N PRO A 50 3.31 13.76 -4.97
CA PRO A 50 3.72 12.82 -6.00
C PRO A 50 4.93 11.98 -5.56
N GLY A 51 5.05 10.74 -6.07
CA GLY A 51 6.15 9.84 -5.69
C GLY A 51 7.54 10.46 -5.83
N GLY A 52 7.81 11.15 -6.94
CA GLY A 52 9.11 11.79 -7.20
C GLY A 52 9.46 12.94 -6.25
N GLU A 53 8.49 13.46 -5.48
CA GLU A 53 8.71 14.55 -4.52
C GLU A 53 8.98 14.03 -3.09
N ILE A 54 8.80 12.73 -2.82
CA ILE A 54 8.92 12.16 -1.47
C ILE A 54 10.34 12.29 -0.93
N GLN A 55 11.34 11.83 -1.70
CA GLN A 55 12.74 11.86 -1.28
C GLN A 55 13.22 13.29 -1.00
N PRO A 56 13.01 14.28 -1.88
CA PRO A 56 13.35 15.67 -1.60
C PRO A 56 12.63 16.25 -0.38
N ALA A 57 11.34 15.93 -0.21
CA ALA A 57 10.54 16.40 0.93
C ALA A 57 11.03 15.80 2.26
N MET A 58 11.43 14.53 2.28
CA MET A 58 12.08 13.93 3.44
C MET A 58 13.46 14.53 3.70
N LYS A 59 14.25 14.79 2.66
CA LYS A 59 15.59 15.38 2.80
C LYS A 59 15.53 16.75 3.45
N THR A 60 14.57 17.59 3.06
CA THR A 60 14.40 18.94 3.59
C THR A 60 13.65 19.02 4.92
N GLY A 61 13.05 17.90 5.40
CA GLY A 61 12.24 17.87 6.62
C GLY A 61 10.82 18.44 6.43
N LEU A 62 10.38 18.66 5.19
CA LEU A 62 8.98 18.99 4.88
C LEU A 62 8.04 17.89 5.35
N ILE A 63 8.48 16.64 5.25
CA ILE A 63 7.85 15.45 5.83
C ILE A 63 8.88 14.66 6.66
N GLU A 64 8.40 13.93 7.66
CA GLU A 64 9.21 13.15 8.58
C GLU A 64 9.11 11.64 8.32
N ALA A 65 8.08 11.23 7.59
CA ALA A 65 7.85 9.86 7.19
C ALA A 65 7.02 9.78 5.90
N ALA A 66 7.16 8.65 5.20
CA ALA A 66 6.42 8.40 3.97
C ALA A 66 6.33 6.90 3.68
N GLU A 67 5.23 6.49 3.08
CA GLU A 67 5.13 5.27 2.29
C GLU A 67 5.28 5.62 0.80
N PHE A 68 5.64 4.61 0.01
CA PHE A 68 5.50 4.71 -1.44
C PHE A 68 4.95 3.42 -2.01
N ASN A 69 5.69 2.29 -1.94
CA ASN A 69 5.16 1.04 -2.49
C ASN A 69 5.79 -0.23 -1.90
N ASN A 70 7.08 -0.49 -2.14
CA ASN A 70 7.75 -1.74 -1.80
C ASN A 70 9.29 -1.56 -1.78
N PRO A 71 10.07 -2.52 -1.25
CA PRO A 71 11.52 -2.38 -1.15
C PRO A 71 12.22 -2.07 -2.46
N THR A 72 11.72 -2.60 -3.58
CA THR A 72 12.31 -2.39 -4.91
C THR A 72 12.13 -0.96 -5.38
N SER A 73 10.88 -0.48 -5.46
CA SER A 73 10.59 0.88 -5.94
C SER A 73 11.09 1.93 -4.98
N ASP A 74 10.97 1.71 -3.67
CA ASP A 74 11.43 2.64 -2.64
C ASP A 74 12.95 2.86 -2.74
N SER A 75 13.72 1.78 -2.97
CA SER A 75 15.17 1.89 -3.17
C SER A 75 15.55 2.62 -4.46
N GLN A 76 14.77 2.46 -5.53
CA GLN A 76 14.98 3.20 -6.79
C GLN A 76 14.73 4.70 -6.62
N PHE A 77 13.83 5.09 -5.73
CA PHE A 77 13.60 6.50 -5.35
C PHE A 77 14.61 7.05 -4.35
N GLY A 78 15.60 6.25 -3.92
CA GLY A 78 16.65 6.70 -3.00
C GLY A 78 16.15 6.92 -1.57
N MET A 79 15.13 6.22 -1.13
CA MET A 79 14.58 6.38 0.22
C MET A 79 15.59 6.04 1.31
N GLN A 80 16.48 5.08 1.06
CA GLN A 80 17.59 4.71 1.95
C GLN A 80 18.61 5.83 2.17
N ASP A 81 18.66 6.82 1.31
CA ASP A 81 19.60 7.96 1.42
C ASP A 81 19.08 9.04 2.37
N VAL A 82 17.77 9.06 2.62
CA VAL A 82 17.10 10.08 3.45
C VAL A 82 16.51 9.52 4.74
N SER A 83 16.43 8.18 4.87
CA SER A 83 16.00 7.50 6.09
C SER A 83 16.72 6.17 6.27
N LYS A 84 16.90 5.77 7.53
CA LYS A 84 17.45 4.45 7.90
C LYS A 84 16.47 3.60 8.71
N HIS A 85 15.21 4.03 8.83
CA HIS A 85 14.18 3.31 9.57
C HIS A 85 13.03 2.93 8.65
N TYR A 86 12.90 1.64 8.36
CA TYR A 86 11.90 1.09 7.45
C TYR A 86 10.98 0.12 8.19
N HIS A 87 9.70 0.43 8.28
CA HIS A 87 8.70 -0.35 8.97
C HIS A 87 7.88 -1.19 8.00
N LEU A 88 7.94 -2.51 8.14
CA LEU A 88 7.14 -3.47 7.39
C LEU A 88 5.81 -3.73 8.11
N GLY A 89 4.82 -4.14 7.32
CA GLY A 89 3.49 -4.45 7.81
C GLY A 89 2.66 -3.20 8.12
N SER A 90 1.53 -3.11 7.44
CA SER A 90 0.59 -2.01 7.66
C SER A 90 -0.79 -2.41 7.14
N PHE A 91 -1.83 -1.91 7.80
CA PHE A 91 -3.20 -2.09 7.34
C PHE A 91 -3.72 -0.89 6.54
N HIS A 92 -2.88 0.11 6.27
CA HIS A 92 -3.29 1.21 5.39
C HIS A 92 -3.48 0.74 3.94
N GLN A 93 -2.68 -0.24 3.51
CA GLN A 93 -2.79 -0.91 2.21
C GLN A 93 -2.29 -2.36 2.34
N SER A 94 -3.15 -3.22 2.88
CA SER A 94 -2.81 -4.63 3.18
C SER A 94 -2.54 -5.46 1.93
N GLN A 95 -3.08 -5.05 0.80
CA GLN A 95 -2.84 -5.62 -0.52
C GLN A 95 -2.99 -4.53 -1.57
N GLU A 96 -2.01 -4.38 -2.42
CA GLU A 96 -2.14 -3.55 -3.61
C GLU A 96 -2.83 -4.28 -4.74
N MET A 97 -3.68 -3.57 -5.45
CA MET A 97 -4.32 -4.06 -6.66
C MET A 97 -4.09 -3.05 -7.77
N PHE A 98 -3.09 -3.31 -8.59
CA PHE A 98 -2.91 -2.53 -9.80
C PHE A 98 -3.91 -2.93 -10.87
N GLU A 99 -4.19 -2.00 -11.75
CA GLU A 99 -5.10 -2.18 -12.86
C GLU A 99 -4.40 -1.85 -14.17
N ILE A 100 -4.69 -2.66 -15.19
CA ILE A 100 -4.32 -2.36 -16.57
C ILE A 100 -5.59 -1.85 -17.25
N PRO A 101 -5.82 -0.52 -17.33
CA PRO A 101 -6.98 0.04 -17.98
C PRO A 101 -6.83 -0.09 -19.49
N VAL A 102 -7.92 -0.48 -20.15
CA VAL A 102 -7.99 -0.60 -21.61
C VAL A 102 -9.15 0.25 -22.11
N ASN A 103 -8.91 1.02 -23.18
CA ASN A 103 -9.98 1.78 -23.81
C ASN A 103 -11.09 0.83 -24.30
N LYS A 104 -12.31 1.01 -23.80
CA LYS A 104 -13.43 0.11 -24.08
C LYS A 104 -13.77 0.00 -25.55
N LYS A 105 -13.74 1.13 -26.29
CA LYS A 105 -14.02 1.13 -27.74
C LYS A 105 -12.94 0.36 -28.50
N SER A 106 -11.68 0.60 -28.20
CA SER A 106 -10.56 -0.11 -28.83
C SER A 106 -10.61 -1.62 -28.55
N TYR A 107 -10.89 -2.00 -27.28
CA TYR A 107 -11.03 -3.41 -26.92
C TYR A 107 -12.21 -4.09 -27.63
N ASN A 108 -13.38 -3.43 -27.70
CA ASN A 108 -14.56 -3.99 -28.35
C ASN A 108 -14.41 -4.11 -29.88
N ASN A 109 -13.53 -3.32 -30.49
CA ASN A 109 -13.23 -3.40 -31.93
C ASN A 109 -12.25 -4.55 -32.28
N LEU A 110 -11.63 -5.19 -31.29
CA LEU A 110 -10.78 -6.36 -31.53
C LEU A 110 -11.63 -7.57 -31.87
N ALA A 111 -11.12 -8.40 -32.80
CA ALA A 111 -11.71 -9.70 -33.05
C ALA A 111 -11.73 -10.57 -31.77
N PRO A 112 -12.74 -11.44 -31.57
CA PRO A 112 -12.87 -12.23 -30.33
C PRO A 112 -11.61 -13.00 -29.95
N LYS A 113 -10.86 -13.53 -30.92
CA LYS A 113 -9.57 -14.20 -30.64
C LYS A 113 -8.54 -13.28 -30.01
N HIS A 114 -8.47 -12.00 -30.42
CA HIS A 114 -7.52 -11.04 -29.84
C HIS A 114 -7.94 -10.60 -28.44
N GLN A 115 -9.24 -10.45 -28.19
CA GLN A 115 -9.76 -10.22 -26.84
C GLN A 115 -9.41 -11.39 -25.91
N ALA A 116 -9.55 -12.64 -26.38
CA ALA A 116 -9.18 -13.83 -25.63
C ALA A 116 -7.66 -13.90 -25.36
N ILE A 117 -6.82 -13.56 -26.33
CA ILE A 117 -5.36 -13.49 -26.16
C ILE A 117 -5.00 -12.47 -25.07
N LEU A 118 -5.52 -11.24 -25.16
CA LEU A 118 -5.25 -10.20 -24.16
C LEU A 118 -5.69 -10.62 -22.74
N LYS A 119 -6.88 -11.23 -22.64
CA LYS A 119 -7.40 -11.72 -21.36
C LYS A 119 -6.50 -12.81 -20.76
N ASN A 120 -6.10 -13.80 -21.56
CA ASN A 120 -5.24 -14.88 -21.09
C ASN A 120 -3.82 -14.40 -20.78
N ALA A 121 -3.27 -13.49 -21.60
CA ALA A 121 -1.98 -12.86 -21.31
C ALA A 121 -2.00 -12.08 -20.00
N ALA A 122 -3.07 -11.34 -19.72
CA ALA A 122 -3.24 -10.62 -18.46
C ALA A 122 -3.32 -11.58 -17.25
N TYR A 123 -4.01 -12.71 -17.37
CA TYR A 123 -4.05 -13.73 -16.31
C TYR A 123 -2.69 -14.38 -16.06
N ALA A 124 -1.97 -14.71 -17.13
CA ALA A 124 -0.62 -15.27 -17.03
C ALA A 124 0.34 -14.26 -16.39
N ALA A 125 0.33 -13.01 -16.86
CA ALA A 125 1.15 -11.94 -16.33
C ALA A 125 0.84 -11.64 -14.86
N ASN A 126 -0.44 -11.68 -14.46
CA ASN A 126 -0.89 -11.48 -13.08
C ASN A 126 -0.23 -12.49 -12.14
N THR A 127 -0.32 -13.78 -12.44
CA THR A 127 0.26 -14.84 -11.61
C THR A 127 1.79 -14.75 -11.56
N ASP A 128 2.43 -14.61 -12.73
CA ASP A 128 3.90 -14.53 -12.86
C ASP A 128 4.45 -13.30 -12.11
N ASN A 129 3.79 -12.15 -12.25
CA ASN A 129 4.21 -10.90 -11.60
C ASN A 129 4.17 -11.00 -10.07
N TYR A 130 3.14 -11.62 -9.49
CA TYR A 130 3.05 -11.75 -8.05
C TYR A 130 4.21 -12.55 -7.45
N PHE A 131 4.55 -13.70 -8.05
CA PHE A 131 5.68 -14.51 -7.62
C PHE A 131 7.02 -13.82 -7.84
N LYS A 132 7.21 -13.16 -8.98
CA LYS A 132 8.42 -12.36 -9.25
C LYS A 132 8.56 -11.21 -8.27
N ALA A 133 7.45 -10.56 -7.89
CA ALA A 133 7.46 -9.49 -6.89
C ALA A 133 7.95 -10.00 -5.53
N LEU A 134 7.48 -11.16 -5.05
CA LEU A 134 7.94 -11.74 -3.79
C LEU A 134 9.46 -11.99 -3.78
N VAL A 135 9.99 -12.60 -4.86
CA VAL A 135 11.42 -12.86 -5.01
C VAL A 135 12.21 -11.56 -5.06
N ARG A 136 11.77 -10.60 -5.87
CA ARG A 136 12.46 -9.33 -6.06
C ARG A 136 12.46 -8.48 -4.79
N TYR A 137 11.32 -8.34 -4.13
CA TYR A 137 11.19 -7.53 -2.92
C TYR A 137 12.04 -8.09 -1.78
N SER A 138 12.11 -9.42 -1.63
CA SER A 138 12.96 -10.04 -0.61
C SER A 138 14.45 -9.82 -0.87
N ALA A 139 14.88 -9.88 -2.13
CA ALA A 139 16.27 -9.62 -2.51
C ALA A 139 16.65 -8.16 -2.28
N ASP A 140 15.80 -7.22 -2.69
CA ASP A 140 16.07 -5.79 -2.53
C ASP A 140 15.96 -5.36 -1.06
N LEU A 141 15.07 -5.97 -0.26
CA LEU A 141 15.05 -5.78 1.20
C LEU A 141 16.38 -6.21 1.84
N SER A 142 16.92 -7.37 1.44
CA SER A 142 18.23 -7.83 1.90
C SER A 142 19.36 -6.85 1.55
N LYS A 143 19.34 -6.24 0.36
CA LYS A 143 20.30 -5.19 -0.01
C LYS A 143 20.15 -3.95 0.86
N LEU A 144 18.93 -3.49 1.09
CA LEU A 144 18.67 -2.35 1.96
C LEU A 144 19.27 -2.57 3.36
N MET A 145 19.13 -3.77 3.93
CA MET A 145 19.69 -4.11 5.23
C MET A 145 21.22 -4.25 5.20
N ASN A 146 21.76 -5.01 4.27
CA ASN A 146 23.16 -5.42 4.29
C ASN A 146 24.10 -4.39 3.67
N GLU A 147 23.71 -3.73 2.57
CA GLU A 147 24.53 -2.78 1.85
C GLU A 147 24.26 -1.34 2.31
N HIS A 148 22.97 -0.96 2.41
CA HIS A 148 22.57 0.41 2.77
C HIS A 148 22.41 0.65 4.26
N LYS A 149 22.57 -0.40 5.11
CA LYS A 149 22.46 -0.32 6.58
C LYS A 149 21.13 0.24 7.06
N VAL A 150 20.06 -0.11 6.38
CA VAL A 150 18.71 0.23 6.77
C VAL A 150 18.27 -0.69 7.92
N ASN A 151 17.75 -0.10 8.98
CA ASN A 151 17.11 -0.84 10.07
C ASN A 151 15.67 -1.15 9.67
N VAL A 152 15.37 -2.43 9.51
CA VAL A 152 14.05 -2.92 9.16
C VAL A 152 13.32 -3.41 10.41
N TYR A 153 12.09 -2.96 10.59
CA TYR A 153 11.27 -3.28 11.75
C TYR A 153 9.92 -3.86 11.32
N GLN A 154 9.37 -4.73 12.15
CA GLN A 154 7.94 -5.01 12.11
C GLN A 154 7.20 -3.86 12.78
N THR A 155 6.14 -3.36 12.14
CA THR A 155 5.28 -2.36 12.77
C THR A 155 4.62 -2.96 14.02
N SER A 156 4.65 -2.23 15.14
CA SER A 156 4.15 -2.75 16.41
C SER A 156 2.64 -3.00 16.38
N ASP A 157 2.18 -4.01 17.11
CA ASP A 157 0.76 -4.36 17.22
C ASP A 157 -0.10 -3.20 17.69
N ALA A 158 0.44 -2.34 18.56
CA ALA A 158 -0.26 -1.15 19.04
C ALA A 158 -0.56 -0.15 17.90
N ILE A 159 0.38 0.05 16.97
CA ILE A 159 0.19 0.88 15.78
C ILE A 159 -0.78 0.20 14.82
N LEU A 160 -0.62 -1.08 14.56
CA LEU A 160 -1.51 -1.85 13.69
C LEU A 160 -2.96 -1.84 14.20
N ALA A 161 -3.16 -2.06 15.49
CA ALA A 161 -4.49 -1.98 16.12
C ALA A 161 -5.11 -0.58 16.00
N GLN A 162 -4.28 0.47 16.08
CA GLN A 162 -4.76 1.84 15.89
C GLN A 162 -5.13 2.14 14.43
N GLN A 163 -4.42 1.55 13.46
CA GLN A 163 -4.81 1.63 12.05
C GLN A 163 -6.19 1.00 11.82
N LEU A 164 -6.48 -0.16 12.41
CA LEU A 164 -7.80 -0.81 12.31
C LEU A 164 -8.91 0.07 12.88
N LYS A 165 -8.70 0.69 14.05
CA LYS A 165 -9.64 1.66 14.62
C LYS A 165 -9.84 2.87 13.68
N GLY A 166 -8.76 3.34 13.06
CA GLY A 166 -8.83 4.38 12.03
C GLY A 166 -9.70 3.98 10.85
N TRP A 167 -9.53 2.75 10.36
CA TRP A 167 -10.35 2.19 9.28
C TRP A 167 -11.82 2.08 9.67
N ASP A 168 -12.15 1.56 10.86
CA ASP A 168 -13.54 1.44 11.33
C ASP A 168 -14.22 2.80 11.33
N LYS A 169 -13.52 3.84 11.81
CA LYS A 169 -14.03 5.21 11.79
C LYS A 169 -14.24 5.72 10.37
N VAL A 170 -13.25 5.60 9.50
CA VAL A 170 -13.29 6.12 8.12
C VAL A 170 -14.38 5.41 7.33
N ILE A 171 -14.46 4.08 7.38
CA ILE A 171 -15.50 3.31 6.70
C ILE A 171 -16.89 3.69 7.24
N GLY A 172 -17.02 3.85 8.55
CA GLY A 172 -18.27 4.29 9.17
C GLY A 172 -18.73 5.67 8.68
N ASP A 173 -17.81 6.62 8.56
CA ASP A 173 -18.10 7.97 8.09
C ASP A 173 -18.46 8.00 6.59
N PHE A 174 -17.77 7.24 5.75
CA PHE A 174 -18.07 7.15 4.32
C PHE A 174 -19.38 6.40 4.05
N ASN A 175 -19.65 5.31 4.78
CA ASN A 175 -20.90 4.56 4.65
C ASN A 175 -22.16 5.41 4.93
N LYS A 176 -22.05 6.42 5.81
CA LYS A 176 -23.15 7.34 6.10
C LYS A 176 -23.39 8.35 4.96
N LYS A 177 -22.34 8.67 4.20
CA LYS A 177 -22.35 9.72 3.18
C LYS A 177 -22.65 9.19 1.79
N ASP A 178 -22.23 7.95 1.51
CA ASP A 178 -22.30 7.34 0.19
C ASP A 178 -22.87 5.91 0.25
N PRO A 179 -24.15 5.74 -0.15
CA PRO A 179 -24.77 4.41 -0.19
C PRO A 179 -24.10 3.42 -1.15
N PHE A 180 -23.45 3.91 -2.23
CA PHE A 180 -22.75 3.05 -3.15
C PHE A 180 -21.43 2.56 -2.55
N PHE A 181 -20.68 3.43 -1.87
CA PHE A 181 -19.51 3.03 -1.08
C PHE A 181 -19.90 1.96 -0.05
N LYS A 182 -20.98 2.17 0.69
CA LYS A 182 -21.48 1.19 1.66
C LYS A 182 -21.78 -0.17 1.01
N LYS A 183 -22.44 -0.17 -0.14
CA LYS A 183 -22.75 -1.41 -0.89
C LYS A 183 -21.47 -2.17 -1.27
N ILE A 184 -20.42 -1.47 -1.70
CA ILE A 184 -19.14 -2.08 -2.04
C ILE A 184 -18.49 -2.68 -0.78
N ILE A 185 -18.41 -1.92 0.31
CA ILE A 185 -17.82 -2.40 1.57
C ILE A 185 -18.56 -3.60 2.14
N ASP A 186 -19.88 -3.59 2.12
CA ASP A 186 -20.69 -4.72 2.59
C ASP A 186 -20.43 -5.98 1.75
N SER A 187 -20.31 -5.85 0.43
CA SER A 187 -19.97 -6.94 -0.48
C SER A 187 -18.56 -7.49 -0.20
N GLN A 188 -17.57 -6.62 -0.03
CA GLN A 188 -16.19 -7.02 0.29
C GLN A 188 -16.11 -7.74 1.64
N LYS A 189 -16.79 -7.22 2.67
CA LYS A 189 -16.83 -7.84 4.00
C LYS A 189 -17.50 -9.22 3.97
N ALA A 190 -18.59 -9.36 3.24
CA ALA A 190 -19.29 -10.65 3.09
C ALA A 190 -18.38 -11.68 2.39
N TYR A 191 -17.69 -11.27 1.33
CA TYR A 191 -16.73 -12.12 0.63
C TYR A 191 -15.57 -12.52 1.53
N ALA A 192 -14.93 -11.55 2.20
CA ALA A 192 -13.81 -11.78 3.09
C ALA A 192 -14.18 -12.74 4.23
N LYS A 193 -15.34 -12.54 4.87
CA LYS A 193 -15.83 -13.42 5.94
C LYS A 193 -15.95 -14.88 5.48
N ARG A 194 -16.44 -15.08 4.26
CA ARG A 194 -16.58 -16.43 3.69
C ARG A 194 -15.24 -17.07 3.38
N VAL A 195 -14.33 -16.33 2.72
CA VAL A 195 -13.02 -16.83 2.32
C VAL A 195 -12.13 -17.09 3.53
N MET A 196 -12.08 -16.15 4.48
CA MET A 196 -11.28 -16.31 5.70
C MET A 196 -11.75 -17.47 6.56
N LYS A 197 -13.05 -17.75 6.59
CA LYS A 197 -13.56 -18.95 7.28
C LYS A 197 -12.93 -20.23 6.73
N TYR A 198 -12.74 -20.32 5.41
CA TYR A 198 -12.07 -21.46 4.78
C TYR A 198 -10.56 -21.49 5.03
N LEU A 199 -9.89 -20.35 4.90
CA LEU A 199 -8.43 -20.26 5.03
C LEU A 199 -7.91 -20.46 6.46
N LEU A 200 -8.76 -20.24 7.47
CA LEU A 200 -8.41 -20.38 8.89
C LEU A 200 -8.87 -21.72 9.50
N MET A 201 -9.46 -22.61 8.71
CA MET A 201 -9.80 -23.99 9.10
C MET A 201 -8.65 -24.94 8.82
#